data_3fa65c01c1dbb7c05356ef47a64bc7ee
#
_entry.id   3fa65c01c1dbb7c05356ef47a64bc7ee
#
_cell.length_a   1.000
_cell.length_b   1.000
_cell.length_c   1.000
_cell.angle_alpha   90.00
_cell.angle_beta   90.00
_cell.angle_gamma   90.00
#
_symmetry.space_group_name_H-M   'P 1'
#
loop_
_entity.id
_entity.type
_entity.pdbx_description
1 polymer ?
#
loop_
_entity_poly.entity_id
_entity_poly.type
_entity_poly.pdbx_seq_one_letter_code
_entity_poly.pdbx_strand_id
1 'polypeptide(L)'
;MNKRLILIGLCLMLFCRISLAQQVLSYATDVTRSLDMTKGQTTKGISKTGLPEIQINSSIRYQEIDGFGAAITGSTAYNLSLMPAEARHTFLEETFSPDKYGFSYVRVSIGCSDFSLSEYTLCDEPGIEHFGLTIEETKYVIPALKEILSINPALKIMGTPWTCPKWMKVKSLDEPVPYDSWTGGQLNPACYEDYAHYFVLWIQAMQQAGVPIYCVTPQNEPLNRGNSASLFMGWKEQQAFVKQALGPAFRKADLAVKIYAFDHNYNYDNMPDQRQYPLHIYEDADAARFFAGAAYHNYGGSPSELLLIQREAPDKELVFSEASIGTWNNGRDLEKSLLRDVEQLGLATVNGWCRGSIVWNLMLDNDRGPHRGEGACATCYGVVDIDNTDYTTITRNSHFYAMAHMSVAAKPGAYRIATNEEAVDGLAYAAFINPDGSYGLVVSNRGEAQQVNISLNGNAAFVAELPAKAVVSYSWK
;
A
#
# COMPACT_ATOMS: atom_id res chain seq x y z
N MET A 1 -16.92 -0.88 -87.72
CA MET A 1 -16.59 0.11 -86.73
C MET A 1 -17.36 -0.19 -85.44
N ASN A 2 -16.72 -0.90 -84.47
CA ASN A 2 -17.39 -1.37 -83.26
C ASN A 2 -17.00 -0.43 -82.08
N LYS A 3 -17.98 0.23 -81.47
CA LYS A 3 -17.85 0.96 -80.24
C LYS A 3 -18.08 -0.02 -79.11
N ARG A 4 -17.04 -0.32 -78.33
CA ARG A 4 -17.13 -1.03 -77.06
C ARG A 4 -17.48 -0.03 -75.96
N LEU A 5 -18.65 -0.22 -75.34
CA LEU A 5 -19.01 0.42 -74.07
C LEU A 5 -18.20 -0.27 -72.91
N ILE A 6 -17.45 0.52 -72.13
CA ILE A 6 -16.86 0.08 -70.90
C ILE A 6 -17.83 0.43 -69.78
N LEU A 7 -18.39 -0.58 -69.12
CA LEU A 7 -19.23 -0.46 -67.95
C LEU A 7 -18.30 -0.45 -66.73
N ILE A 8 -18.12 0.72 -66.07
CA ILE A 8 -17.40 0.84 -64.82
C ILE A 8 -18.37 0.50 -63.66
N GLY A 9 -18.23 -0.69 -63.11
CA GLY A 9 -18.96 -1.12 -61.93
C GLY A 9 -18.38 -0.46 -60.68
N LEU A 10 -19.09 0.49 -60.09
CA LEU A 10 -18.78 1.08 -58.82
C LEU A 10 -19.16 0.11 -57.71
N CYS A 11 -18.19 -0.67 -57.19
CA CYS A 11 -18.38 -1.50 -56.02
C CYS A 11 -18.34 -0.59 -54.76
N LEU A 12 -19.51 -0.20 -54.23
CA LEU A 12 -19.64 0.38 -52.90
C LEU A 12 -19.35 -0.72 -51.88
N MET A 13 -18.12 -0.75 -51.37
CA MET A 13 -17.82 -1.48 -50.15
C MET A 13 -18.48 -0.73 -48.98
N LEU A 14 -19.63 -1.20 -48.53
CA LEU A 14 -20.17 -0.89 -47.22
C LEU A 14 -19.20 -1.49 -46.18
N PHE A 15 -18.28 -0.68 -45.66
CA PHE A 15 -17.62 -1.01 -44.42
C PHE A 15 -18.66 -0.97 -43.30
N CYS A 16 -19.28 -2.11 -43.02
CA CYS A 16 -19.99 -2.32 -41.78
C CYS A 16 -18.95 -2.23 -40.65
N ARG A 17 -18.77 -1.04 -40.07
CA ARG A 17 -18.07 -0.91 -38.80
C ARG A 17 -18.91 -1.66 -37.77
N ILE A 18 -18.61 -2.93 -37.55
CA ILE A 18 -19.03 -3.62 -36.34
C ILE A 18 -18.38 -2.82 -35.20
N SER A 19 -19.14 -1.92 -34.61
CA SER A 19 -18.80 -1.32 -33.35
C SER A 19 -18.75 -2.48 -32.35
N LEU A 20 -17.57 -3.02 -32.10
CA LEU A 20 -17.35 -3.89 -30.94
C LEU A 20 -17.85 -3.08 -29.77
N ALA A 21 -18.99 -3.47 -29.20
CA ALA A 21 -19.51 -2.86 -27.98
C ALA A 21 -18.35 -2.85 -26.97
N GLN A 22 -17.92 -1.67 -26.58
CA GLN A 22 -16.84 -1.55 -25.59
C GLN A 22 -17.31 -2.27 -24.32
N GLN A 23 -16.56 -3.29 -23.92
CA GLN A 23 -16.90 -4.09 -22.78
C GLN A 23 -16.32 -3.45 -21.50
N VAL A 24 -17.05 -3.57 -20.41
CA VAL A 24 -16.59 -3.27 -19.07
C VAL A 24 -16.09 -4.57 -18.47
N LEU A 25 -14.81 -4.61 -18.12
CA LEU A 25 -14.22 -5.75 -17.41
C LEU A 25 -14.54 -5.67 -15.94
N SER A 26 -14.74 -6.80 -15.28
CA SER A 26 -14.95 -6.88 -13.84
C SER A 26 -14.15 -8.01 -13.21
N TYR A 27 -13.88 -7.85 -11.91
CA TYR A 27 -13.39 -8.89 -11.02
C TYR A 27 -14.28 -8.90 -9.79
N ALA A 28 -14.77 -10.07 -9.39
CA ALA A 28 -15.66 -10.24 -8.25
C ALA A 28 -15.08 -11.23 -7.23
N THR A 29 -15.25 -10.91 -5.96
CA THR A 29 -14.94 -11.80 -4.83
C THR A 29 -16.09 -11.75 -3.83
N ASP A 30 -16.61 -12.90 -3.42
CA ASP A 30 -17.62 -13.00 -2.39
C ASP A 30 -17.08 -13.61 -1.08
N VAL A 31 -17.83 -13.45 -0.02
CA VAL A 31 -17.43 -13.94 1.31
C VAL A 31 -17.36 -15.47 1.41
N THR A 32 -17.98 -16.21 0.48
CA THR A 32 -18.00 -17.68 0.46
C THR A 32 -16.90 -18.29 -0.39
N ARG A 33 -16.10 -17.46 -1.10
CA ARG A 33 -15.10 -17.87 -2.11
C ARG A 33 -15.70 -18.57 -3.33
N SER A 34 -17.03 -18.48 -3.55
CA SER A 34 -17.67 -18.93 -4.79
C SER A 34 -17.22 -18.09 -5.99
N LEU A 35 -16.91 -16.82 -5.70
CA LEU A 35 -16.23 -15.89 -6.59
C LEU A 35 -14.87 -15.56 -5.95
N ASP A 36 -13.76 -15.81 -6.65
CA ASP A 36 -12.40 -15.57 -6.21
C ASP A 36 -11.66 -14.79 -7.30
N MET A 37 -11.71 -13.45 -7.22
CA MET A 37 -11.25 -12.55 -8.29
C MET A 37 -11.78 -13.01 -9.66
N THR A 38 -13.03 -13.49 -9.67
CA THR A 38 -13.66 -14.06 -10.87
C THR A 38 -13.88 -12.98 -11.90
N LYS A 39 -13.35 -13.18 -13.11
CA LYS A 39 -13.48 -12.25 -14.22
C LYS A 39 -14.89 -12.30 -14.82
N GLY A 40 -15.42 -11.13 -15.11
CA GLY A 40 -16.70 -10.93 -15.79
C GLY A 40 -16.62 -9.81 -16.81
N GLN A 41 -17.67 -9.68 -17.59
CA GLN A 41 -17.83 -8.61 -18.57
C GLN A 41 -19.29 -8.16 -18.64
N THR A 42 -19.50 -6.85 -18.82
CA THR A 42 -20.82 -6.28 -19.05
C THR A 42 -20.78 -5.28 -20.20
N THR A 43 -21.96 -4.98 -20.77
CA THR A 43 -22.08 -4.10 -21.94
C THR A 43 -22.11 -2.63 -21.51
N LYS A 44 -21.30 -1.80 -22.15
CA LYS A 44 -21.26 -0.35 -21.96
C LYS A 44 -22.49 0.34 -22.57
N GLY A 45 -22.86 1.49 -22.01
CA GLY A 45 -23.91 2.38 -22.55
C GLY A 45 -25.34 1.97 -22.21
N ILE A 46 -25.52 1.07 -21.24
CA ILE A 46 -26.86 0.59 -20.82
C ILE A 46 -27.20 1.18 -19.45
N SER A 47 -28.47 1.59 -19.28
CA SER A 47 -29.09 1.87 -17.98
C SER A 47 -30.46 1.20 -17.90
N LYS A 48 -30.94 0.95 -16.68
CA LYS A 48 -32.28 0.38 -16.41
C LYS A 48 -33.07 1.33 -15.51
N THR A 49 -34.31 1.58 -15.87
CA THR A 49 -35.20 2.45 -15.07
C THR A 49 -35.47 1.82 -13.69
N GLY A 50 -35.44 2.66 -12.65
CA GLY A 50 -35.80 2.26 -11.28
C GLY A 50 -34.67 1.62 -10.46
N LEU A 51 -33.46 1.45 -11.01
CA LEU A 51 -32.30 1.04 -10.26
C LEU A 51 -31.67 2.23 -9.53
N PRO A 52 -31.04 2.01 -8.34
CA PRO A 52 -30.16 2.99 -7.74
C PRO A 52 -29.00 3.32 -8.68
N GLU A 53 -28.36 4.49 -8.48
CA GLU A 53 -27.33 4.97 -9.40
C GLU A 53 -26.07 5.42 -8.64
N ILE A 54 -24.92 4.94 -9.08
CA ILE A 54 -23.61 5.51 -8.73
C ILE A 54 -23.23 6.49 -9.85
N GLN A 55 -23.20 7.78 -9.49
CA GLN A 55 -22.81 8.86 -10.40
C GLN A 55 -21.32 9.12 -10.26
N ILE A 56 -20.61 9.18 -11.39
CA ILE A 56 -19.17 9.45 -11.44
C ILE A 56 -18.95 10.75 -12.22
N ASN A 57 -18.18 11.67 -11.64
CA ASN A 57 -17.79 12.91 -12.31
C ASN A 57 -16.27 13.00 -12.44
N SER A 58 -15.77 12.72 -13.64
CA SER A 58 -14.32 12.71 -13.94
C SER A 58 -13.70 14.12 -14.09
N SER A 59 -14.52 15.17 -14.11
CA SER A 59 -14.03 16.55 -14.13
C SER A 59 -13.51 17.01 -12.75
N ILE A 60 -13.94 16.34 -11.67
CA ILE A 60 -13.50 16.62 -10.31
C ILE A 60 -12.48 15.52 -9.93
N ARG A 61 -11.23 15.93 -9.82
CA ARG A 61 -10.12 15.05 -9.45
C ARG A 61 -9.63 15.40 -8.06
N TYR A 62 -9.32 14.35 -7.30
CA TYR A 62 -8.74 14.47 -5.97
C TYR A 62 -7.25 14.08 -5.99
N GLN A 63 -6.78 13.31 -5.03
CA GLN A 63 -5.38 12.91 -4.97
C GLN A 63 -5.00 11.93 -6.09
N GLU A 64 -3.75 11.96 -6.45
CA GLU A 64 -3.09 10.94 -7.28
C GLU A 64 -2.83 9.68 -6.46
N ILE A 65 -2.94 8.52 -7.08
CA ILE A 65 -2.72 7.21 -6.46
C ILE A 65 -1.29 6.73 -6.73
N ASP A 66 -0.57 6.40 -5.66
CA ASP A 66 0.77 5.83 -5.72
C ASP A 66 0.75 4.32 -5.95
N GLY A 67 -0.24 3.62 -5.41
CA GLY A 67 -0.43 2.19 -5.57
C GLY A 67 -0.93 1.49 -4.31
N PHE A 68 -1.08 0.18 -4.42
CA PHE A 68 -1.55 -0.71 -3.35
C PHE A 68 -0.66 -1.94 -3.28
N GLY A 69 -0.50 -2.53 -2.10
CA GLY A 69 0.28 -3.75 -1.96
C GLY A 69 0.53 -4.15 -0.51
N ALA A 70 1.66 -4.82 -0.27
CA ALA A 70 1.97 -5.38 1.03
C ALA A 70 3.47 -5.34 1.32
N ALA A 71 3.84 -5.45 2.60
CA ALA A 71 5.22 -5.41 3.03
C ALA A 71 6.00 -6.68 2.60
N ILE A 72 7.21 -6.47 2.12
CA ILE A 72 8.20 -7.50 1.85
C ILE A 72 9.16 -7.52 3.05
N THR A 73 8.76 -8.22 4.10
CA THR A 73 9.56 -8.40 5.32
C THR A 73 10.65 -9.46 5.12
N GLY A 74 11.59 -9.57 6.05
CA GLY A 74 12.56 -10.66 6.05
C GLY A 74 11.90 -12.04 6.01
N SER A 75 10.81 -12.22 6.78
CA SER A 75 10.01 -13.46 6.79
C SER A 75 9.34 -13.74 5.45
N THR A 76 8.73 -12.73 4.83
CA THR A 76 8.15 -12.85 3.48
C THR A 76 9.23 -13.25 2.46
N ALA A 77 10.36 -12.54 2.45
CA ALA A 77 11.45 -12.80 1.51
C ALA A 77 12.09 -14.18 1.72
N TYR A 78 12.19 -14.63 2.96
CA TYR A 78 12.64 -15.97 3.30
C TYR A 78 11.69 -17.03 2.73
N ASN A 79 10.37 -16.94 2.97
CA ASN A 79 9.38 -17.87 2.43
C ASN A 79 9.40 -17.90 0.90
N LEU A 80 9.48 -16.75 0.24
CA LEU A 80 9.64 -16.66 -1.21
C LEU A 80 10.91 -17.38 -1.70
N SER A 81 12.01 -17.31 -0.93
CA SER A 81 13.27 -17.98 -1.29
C SER A 81 13.20 -19.51 -1.22
N LEU A 82 12.28 -20.06 -0.44
CA LEU A 82 12.06 -21.51 -0.31
C LEU A 82 11.14 -22.07 -1.38
N MET A 83 10.37 -21.23 -2.06
CA MET A 83 9.52 -21.66 -3.16
C MET A 83 10.34 -22.17 -4.34
N PRO A 84 9.90 -23.24 -5.04
CA PRO A 84 10.42 -23.58 -6.36
C PRO A 84 10.36 -22.35 -7.29
N ALA A 85 11.41 -22.13 -8.07
CA ALA A 85 11.57 -20.91 -8.86
C ALA A 85 10.38 -20.61 -9.79
N GLU A 86 9.80 -21.62 -10.43
CA GLU A 86 8.64 -21.50 -11.30
C GLU A 86 7.37 -21.09 -10.52
N ALA A 87 7.11 -21.74 -9.38
CA ALA A 87 5.96 -21.43 -8.53
C ALA A 87 6.07 -20.01 -7.96
N ARG A 88 7.26 -19.61 -7.50
CA ARG A 88 7.53 -18.24 -7.03
C ARG A 88 7.30 -17.21 -8.13
N HIS A 89 7.88 -17.43 -9.31
CA HIS A 89 7.71 -16.50 -10.43
C HIS A 89 6.23 -16.36 -10.83
N THR A 90 5.48 -17.47 -10.91
CA THR A 90 4.05 -17.46 -11.19
C THR A 90 3.26 -16.65 -10.16
N PHE A 91 3.53 -16.84 -8.88
CA PHE A 91 2.89 -16.08 -7.80
C PHE A 91 3.22 -14.58 -7.89
N LEU A 92 4.50 -14.24 -8.09
CA LEU A 92 4.94 -12.84 -8.18
C LEU A 92 4.39 -12.17 -9.44
N GLU A 93 4.37 -12.87 -10.59
CA GLU A 93 3.77 -12.37 -11.82
C GLU A 93 2.26 -12.11 -11.64
N GLU A 94 1.53 -13.05 -11.05
CA GLU A 94 0.10 -12.89 -10.78
C GLU A 94 -0.16 -11.69 -9.85
N THR A 95 0.65 -11.52 -8.83
CA THR A 95 0.47 -10.48 -7.81
C THR A 95 0.89 -9.10 -8.30
N PHE A 96 2.05 -8.97 -8.96
CA PHE A 96 2.67 -7.67 -9.25
C PHE A 96 2.55 -7.22 -10.71
N SER A 97 2.33 -8.11 -11.69
CA SER A 97 2.21 -7.69 -13.08
C SER A 97 1.07 -6.69 -13.27
N PRO A 98 1.31 -5.53 -13.95
CA PRO A 98 0.27 -4.55 -14.26
C PRO A 98 -0.92 -5.12 -15.06
N ASP A 99 -0.71 -6.23 -15.78
CA ASP A 99 -1.74 -6.93 -16.56
C ASP A 99 -2.53 -7.97 -15.73
N LYS A 100 -2.15 -8.17 -14.48
CA LYS A 100 -2.79 -9.10 -13.53
C LYS A 100 -3.39 -8.28 -12.36
N TYR A 101 -3.03 -8.62 -11.10
CA TYR A 101 -3.55 -7.85 -9.95
C TYR A 101 -2.84 -6.51 -9.75
N GLY A 102 -1.57 -6.39 -10.15
CA GLY A 102 -0.89 -5.10 -10.27
C GLY A 102 -0.53 -4.44 -8.94
N PHE A 103 -0.13 -5.22 -7.93
CA PHE A 103 0.44 -4.64 -6.72
C PHE A 103 1.65 -3.80 -7.11
N SER A 104 1.73 -2.59 -6.56
CA SER A 104 2.69 -1.59 -7.02
C SER A 104 3.29 -0.73 -5.91
N TYR A 105 2.91 -0.96 -4.65
CA TYR A 105 3.46 -0.26 -3.52
C TYR A 105 3.79 -1.24 -2.40
N VAL A 106 5.06 -1.33 -2.01
CA VAL A 106 5.53 -2.23 -0.96
C VAL A 106 6.29 -1.48 0.12
N ARG A 107 6.38 -2.09 1.30
CA ARG A 107 7.13 -1.57 2.44
C ARG A 107 8.18 -2.59 2.86
N VAL A 108 9.37 -2.10 3.22
CA VAL A 108 10.48 -2.91 3.72
C VAL A 108 11.02 -2.30 5.01
N SER A 109 11.56 -3.12 5.90
CA SER A 109 12.26 -2.63 7.09
C SER A 109 13.67 -2.15 6.74
N ILE A 110 14.15 -1.14 7.48
CA ILE A 110 15.55 -0.72 7.49
C ILE A 110 16.20 -1.33 8.74
N GLY A 111 16.93 -2.42 8.57
CA GLY A 111 17.27 -3.33 9.65
C GLY A 111 16.09 -4.26 10.01
N CYS A 112 16.07 -4.80 11.21
CA CYS A 112 15.04 -5.75 11.60
C CYS A 112 13.67 -5.10 11.85
N SER A 113 12.63 -5.92 11.66
CA SER A 113 11.26 -5.69 12.14
C SER A 113 10.83 -6.84 13.07
N ASP A 114 9.58 -6.87 13.49
CA ASP A 114 8.98 -8.02 14.19
C ASP A 114 8.89 -9.29 13.32
N PHE A 115 9.00 -9.15 11.98
CA PHE A 115 9.05 -10.24 11.00
C PHE A 115 10.39 -10.32 10.25
N SER A 116 11.48 -10.19 10.99
CA SER A 116 12.84 -10.51 10.57
C SER A 116 13.29 -11.86 11.15
N LEU A 117 14.34 -12.43 10.59
CA LEU A 117 14.87 -13.72 11.04
C LEU A 117 15.68 -13.59 12.34
N SER A 118 16.16 -12.39 12.66
CA SER A 118 16.87 -12.04 13.90
C SER A 118 16.68 -10.58 14.27
N GLU A 119 17.10 -10.18 15.47
CA GLU A 119 17.24 -8.78 15.83
C GLU A 119 18.59 -8.26 15.36
N TYR A 120 18.59 -7.17 14.61
CA TYR A 120 19.79 -6.52 14.08
C TYR A 120 19.47 -5.11 13.59
N THR A 121 20.51 -4.29 13.51
CA THR A 121 20.52 -3.11 12.64
C THR A 121 21.63 -3.26 11.59
N LEU A 122 21.70 -2.33 10.66
CA LEU A 122 22.74 -2.34 9.64
C LEU A 122 24.06 -1.71 10.15
N CYS A 123 24.14 -1.43 11.49
CA CYS A 123 25.30 -0.82 12.12
C CYS A 123 25.30 -1.12 13.63
N ASP A 124 25.45 -2.39 14.01
CA ASP A 124 25.38 -2.81 15.41
C ASP A 124 26.65 -2.49 16.22
N GLU A 125 27.79 -2.34 15.55
CA GLU A 125 29.02 -1.83 16.14
C GLU A 125 29.02 -0.29 16.20
N PRO A 126 29.51 0.33 17.31
CA PRO A 126 29.59 1.78 17.40
C PRO A 126 30.48 2.40 16.31
N GLY A 127 29.94 3.44 15.65
CA GLY A 127 30.59 4.13 14.53
C GLY A 127 29.88 3.85 13.21
N ILE A 128 29.45 4.90 12.51
CA ILE A 128 28.68 4.79 11.26
C ILE A 128 29.48 4.14 10.13
N GLU A 129 30.80 4.12 10.22
CA GLU A 129 31.71 3.41 9.31
C GLU A 129 31.52 1.88 9.32
N HIS A 130 30.88 1.33 10.36
CA HIS A 130 30.54 -0.09 10.45
C HIS A 130 29.21 -0.43 9.80
N PHE A 131 28.57 0.54 9.10
CA PHE A 131 27.35 0.27 8.34
C PHE A 131 27.58 -0.78 7.25
N GLY A 132 26.65 -1.75 7.16
CA GLY A 132 26.65 -2.75 6.09
C GLY A 132 25.34 -3.51 5.98
N LEU A 133 24.95 -3.88 4.75
CA LEU A 133 23.81 -4.78 4.54
C LEU A 133 24.12 -6.16 5.11
N THR A 134 23.13 -6.77 5.76
CA THR A 134 23.26 -8.09 6.36
C THR A 134 22.90 -9.21 5.37
N ILE A 135 22.94 -10.46 5.86
CA ILE A 135 22.51 -11.63 5.09
C ILE A 135 21.00 -11.53 4.78
N GLU A 136 20.19 -10.95 5.66
CA GLU A 136 18.74 -10.84 5.44
C GLU A 136 18.44 -9.97 4.22
N GLU A 137 19.10 -8.81 4.07
CA GLU A 137 18.95 -7.97 2.89
C GLU A 137 19.57 -8.63 1.66
N THR A 138 20.81 -9.08 1.74
CA THR A 138 21.58 -9.52 0.55
C THR A 138 21.13 -10.84 -0.01
N LYS A 139 20.68 -11.78 0.83
CA LYS A 139 20.28 -13.13 0.43
C LYS A 139 18.77 -13.25 0.15
N TYR A 140 17.93 -12.49 0.85
CA TYR A 140 16.47 -12.66 0.78
C TYR A 140 15.74 -11.43 0.25
N VAL A 141 15.81 -10.28 0.91
CA VAL A 141 14.98 -9.11 0.60
C VAL A 141 15.32 -8.53 -0.77
N ILE A 142 16.59 -8.24 -1.04
CA ILE A 142 17.03 -7.67 -2.32
C ILE A 142 16.73 -8.60 -3.50
N PRO A 143 17.03 -9.91 -3.47
CA PRO A 143 16.64 -10.82 -4.54
C PRO A 143 15.13 -10.85 -4.81
N ALA A 144 14.29 -10.88 -3.77
CA ALA A 144 12.83 -10.83 -3.92
C ALA A 144 12.38 -9.53 -4.58
N LEU A 145 12.86 -8.39 -4.12
CA LEU A 145 12.53 -7.08 -4.69
C LEU A 145 12.99 -6.94 -6.15
N LYS A 146 14.16 -7.46 -6.50
CA LYS A 146 14.66 -7.45 -7.89
C LYS A 146 13.80 -8.30 -8.81
N GLU A 147 13.33 -9.47 -8.36
CA GLU A 147 12.40 -10.29 -9.12
C GLU A 147 11.07 -9.56 -9.32
N ILE A 148 10.52 -8.92 -8.28
CA ILE A 148 9.30 -8.12 -8.37
C ILE A 148 9.51 -6.92 -9.33
N LEU A 149 10.62 -6.20 -9.22
CA LEU A 149 10.94 -5.06 -10.10
C LEU A 149 11.12 -5.46 -11.56
N SER A 150 11.57 -6.70 -11.83
CA SER A 150 11.63 -7.23 -13.20
C SER A 150 10.25 -7.47 -13.81
N ILE A 151 9.24 -7.73 -12.97
CA ILE A 151 7.83 -7.93 -13.35
C ILE A 151 7.10 -6.57 -13.41
N ASN A 152 7.32 -5.71 -12.41
CA ASN A 152 6.72 -4.38 -12.31
C ASN A 152 7.78 -3.30 -12.05
N PRO A 153 8.36 -2.72 -13.10
CA PRO A 153 9.38 -1.66 -12.96
C PRO A 153 8.86 -0.36 -12.31
N ALA A 154 7.54 -0.17 -12.23
CA ALA A 154 6.90 0.98 -11.59
C ALA A 154 6.67 0.78 -10.09
N LEU A 155 7.15 -0.32 -9.49
CA LEU A 155 7.02 -0.61 -8.07
C LEU A 155 7.58 0.54 -7.23
N LYS A 156 6.78 1.04 -6.29
CA LYS A 156 7.20 1.98 -5.27
C LYS A 156 7.60 1.24 -3.99
N ILE A 157 8.69 1.65 -3.38
CA ILE A 157 9.24 1.00 -2.19
C ILE A 157 9.38 2.02 -1.07
N MET A 158 8.70 1.77 0.06
CA MET A 158 8.81 2.52 1.30
C MET A 158 9.77 1.80 2.24
N GLY A 159 10.74 2.52 2.81
CA GLY A 159 11.63 2.02 3.84
C GLY A 159 11.30 2.58 5.21
N THR A 160 11.30 1.73 6.25
CA THR A 160 10.97 2.14 7.62
C THR A 160 11.82 1.40 8.65
N PRO A 161 12.54 2.08 9.58
CA PRO A 161 13.22 1.42 10.68
C PRO A 161 12.27 1.18 11.87
N TRP A 162 12.47 0.06 12.58
CA TRP A 162 11.82 -0.22 13.87
C TRP A 162 12.60 0.35 15.05
N THR A 163 13.90 0.52 14.85
CA THR A 163 14.81 1.11 15.85
C THR A 163 16.06 1.65 15.17
N CYS A 164 16.73 2.61 15.82
CA CYS A 164 18.11 2.95 15.50
C CYS A 164 19.08 1.90 16.10
N PRO A 165 20.36 1.88 15.68
CA PRO A 165 21.41 1.12 16.36
C PRO A 165 21.41 1.37 17.88
N LYS A 166 21.63 0.31 18.67
CA LYS A 166 21.54 0.38 20.14
C LYS A 166 22.53 1.39 20.75
N TRP A 167 23.71 1.54 20.15
CA TRP A 167 24.71 2.51 20.61
C TRP A 167 24.30 3.98 20.38
N MET A 168 23.28 4.24 19.55
CA MET A 168 22.68 5.56 19.36
C MET A 168 21.55 5.84 20.35
N LYS A 169 21.17 4.88 21.22
CA LYS A 169 20.05 5.02 22.14
C LYS A 169 20.46 5.60 23.48
N VAL A 170 19.54 6.38 24.03
CA VAL A 170 19.49 6.74 25.44
C VAL A 170 18.21 6.22 26.08
N LYS A 171 18.19 6.05 27.40
CA LYS A 171 17.01 5.58 28.14
C LYS A 171 15.80 6.49 27.89
N SER A 172 16.02 7.79 28.04
CA SER A 172 15.09 8.86 27.66
C SER A 172 15.87 10.17 27.50
N LEU A 173 15.25 11.20 26.89
CA LEU A 173 15.87 12.52 26.79
C LEU A 173 15.97 13.23 28.13
N ASP A 174 15.12 12.89 29.12
CA ASP A 174 15.20 13.39 30.49
C ASP A 174 16.27 12.66 31.31
N GLU A 175 16.62 11.42 30.94
CA GLU A 175 17.65 10.60 31.54
C GLU A 175 18.57 10.05 30.42
N PRO A 176 19.49 10.87 29.89
CA PRO A 176 20.25 10.54 28.67
C PRO A 176 21.43 9.62 28.94
N VAL A 177 21.18 8.50 29.62
CA VAL A 177 22.17 7.42 29.82
C VAL A 177 22.07 6.42 28.66
N PRO A 178 23.19 5.78 28.24
CA PRO A 178 23.18 4.75 27.20
C PRO A 178 22.15 3.64 27.46
N TYR A 179 21.47 3.18 26.42
CA TYR A 179 20.39 2.19 26.54
C TYR A 179 20.56 1.03 25.56
N ASP A 180 21.21 -0.02 26.03
CA ASP A 180 21.48 -1.24 25.25
C ASP A 180 20.28 -2.19 25.24
N SER A 181 19.23 -1.83 24.49
CA SER A 181 18.02 -2.64 24.34
C SER A 181 17.44 -2.53 22.96
N TRP A 182 16.92 -3.63 22.44
CA TRP A 182 16.13 -3.63 21.21
C TRP A 182 14.78 -2.94 21.38
N THR A 183 14.21 -2.95 22.57
CA THR A 183 12.88 -2.44 22.89
C THR A 183 12.96 -1.10 23.61
N GLY A 184 12.23 -0.11 23.12
CA GLY A 184 12.14 1.22 23.74
C GLY A 184 13.42 2.05 23.61
N GLY A 185 13.61 2.97 24.59
CA GLY A 185 14.65 4.01 24.51
C GLY A 185 14.28 5.13 23.55
N GLN A 186 15.15 6.12 23.42
CA GLN A 186 15.02 7.27 22.54
C GLN A 186 16.32 7.50 21.77
N LEU A 187 16.24 8.11 20.60
CA LEU A 187 17.42 8.49 19.82
C LEU A 187 18.18 9.60 20.55
N ASN A 188 19.46 9.38 20.81
CA ASN A 188 20.33 10.41 21.36
C ASN A 188 20.51 11.55 20.34
N PRO A 189 20.16 12.80 20.67
CA PRO A 189 20.37 13.93 19.76
C PRO A 189 21.82 14.11 19.29
N ALA A 190 22.80 13.66 20.07
CA ALA A 190 24.20 13.68 19.66
C ALA A 190 24.51 12.73 18.49
N CYS A 191 23.62 11.76 18.22
CA CYS A 191 23.73 10.80 17.10
C CYS A 191 22.84 11.14 15.91
N TYR A 192 22.22 12.32 15.87
CA TYR A 192 21.31 12.69 14.76
C TYR A 192 22.02 12.66 13.39
N GLU A 193 23.25 13.16 13.31
CA GLU A 193 24.01 13.16 12.05
C GLU A 193 24.36 11.73 11.60
N ASP A 194 24.79 10.88 12.51
CA ASP A 194 25.12 9.48 12.22
C ASP A 194 23.87 8.70 11.80
N TYR A 195 22.74 8.92 12.50
CA TYR A 195 21.50 8.25 12.14
C TYR A 195 20.93 8.74 10.82
N ALA A 196 21.05 10.01 10.49
CA ALA A 196 20.71 10.53 9.16
C ALA A 196 21.61 9.93 8.08
N HIS A 197 22.91 9.76 8.35
CA HIS A 197 23.85 9.11 7.43
C HIS A 197 23.52 7.62 7.26
N TYR A 198 23.06 6.93 8.29
CA TYR A 198 22.54 5.55 8.22
C TYR A 198 21.45 5.39 7.15
N PHE A 199 20.48 6.31 7.10
CA PHE A 199 19.46 6.33 6.03
C PHE A 199 20.06 6.56 4.65
N VAL A 200 20.98 7.50 4.53
CA VAL A 200 21.65 7.80 3.25
C VAL A 200 22.39 6.57 2.74
N LEU A 201 23.18 5.92 3.59
CA LEU A 201 23.94 4.72 3.24
C LEU A 201 23.01 3.57 2.84
N TRP A 202 21.90 3.37 3.57
CA TRP A 202 20.92 2.34 3.21
C TRP A 202 20.29 2.60 1.85
N ILE A 203 19.80 3.82 1.59
CA ILE A 203 19.21 4.18 0.30
C ILE A 203 20.20 3.96 -0.84
N GLN A 204 21.45 4.40 -0.66
CA GLN A 204 22.51 4.24 -1.67
C GLN A 204 22.85 2.75 -1.90
N ALA A 205 22.93 1.94 -0.85
CA ALA A 205 23.18 0.51 -0.96
C ALA A 205 22.04 -0.22 -1.69
N MET A 206 20.78 0.12 -1.39
CA MET A 206 19.62 -0.42 -2.10
C MET A 206 19.61 0.00 -3.57
N GLN A 207 19.89 1.26 -3.88
CA GLN A 207 19.99 1.77 -5.25
C GLN A 207 21.12 1.07 -6.04
N GLN A 208 22.29 0.88 -5.42
CA GLN A 208 23.41 0.15 -6.01
C GLN A 208 23.05 -1.32 -6.30
N ALA A 209 22.21 -1.93 -5.45
CA ALA A 209 21.68 -3.27 -5.69
C ALA A 209 20.59 -3.32 -6.79
N GLY A 210 20.16 -2.19 -7.33
CA GLY A 210 19.09 -2.08 -8.34
C GLY A 210 17.70 -1.98 -7.75
N VAL A 211 17.57 -1.59 -6.48
CA VAL A 211 16.31 -1.42 -5.75
C VAL A 211 16.10 0.06 -5.41
N PRO A 212 15.37 0.83 -6.25
CA PRO A 212 15.14 2.25 -6.01
C PRO A 212 14.16 2.46 -4.85
N ILE A 213 14.50 3.34 -3.93
CA ILE A 213 13.65 3.71 -2.80
C ILE A 213 12.81 4.93 -3.15
N TYR A 214 11.50 4.85 -2.96
CA TYR A 214 10.56 5.93 -3.25
C TYR A 214 10.39 6.88 -2.05
N CYS A 215 10.25 6.32 -0.85
CA CYS A 215 10.06 7.11 0.37
C CYS A 215 10.55 6.36 1.62
N VAL A 216 10.68 7.12 2.70
CA VAL A 216 10.98 6.57 4.03
C VAL A 216 10.06 7.20 5.09
N THR A 217 9.92 6.52 6.23
CA THR A 217 9.45 7.12 7.47
C THR A 217 10.60 7.11 8.49
N PRO A 218 10.71 8.12 9.37
CA PRO A 218 11.82 8.16 10.33
C PRO A 218 11.80 7.06 11.37
N GLN A 219 10.60 6.52 11.70
CA GLN A 219 10.40 5.49 12.71
C GLN A 219 9.05 4.80 12.52
N ASN A 220 9.03 3.46 12.56
CA ASN A 220 7.81 2.68 12.70
C ASN A 220 7.20 2.87 14.09
N GLU A 221 5.90 3.14 14.14
CA GLU A 221 5.13 3.26 15.39
C GLU A 221 5.86 4.05 16.49
N PRO A 222 6.19 5.32 16.26
CA PRO A 222 7.09 6.08 17.12
C PRO A 222 6.61 6.24 18.57
N LEU A 223 5.34 6.00 18.85
CA LEU A 223 4.77 6.08 20.20
C LEU A 223 4.65 4.70 20.87
N ASN A 224 4.93 3.61 20.16
CA ASN A 224 4.90 2.25 20.69
C ASN A 224 6.25 1.87 21.28
N ARG A 225 6.28 1.64 22.59
CA ARG A 225 7.49 1.23 23.31
C ARG A 225 7.58 -0.29 23.53
N GLY A 226 6.57 -1.04 23.09
CA GLY A 226 6.42 -2.46 23.43
C GLY A 226 6.85 -3.44 22.34
N ASN A 227 7.00 -3.00 21.10
CA ASN A 227 7.47 -3.87 20.03
C ASN A 227 8.97 -4.19 20.20
N SER A 228 9.37 -5.35 19.76
CA SER A 228 10.78 -5.66 19.55
C SER A 228 11.00 -5.81 18.02
N ALA A 229 11.80 -4.98 17.41
CA ALA A 229 12.48 -3.82 17.99
C ALA A 229 11.53 -2.62 18.08
N SER A 230 11.92 -1.61 18.87
CA SER A 230 11.20 -0.33 18.93
C SER A 230 12.11 0.81 19.39
N LEU A 231 11.68 2.02 19.12
CA LEU A 231 12.28 3.27 19.55
C LEU A 231 11.16 4.29 19.75
N PHE A 232 11.09 4.91 20.91
CA PHE A 232 10.16 6.01 21.14
C PHE A 232 10.68 7.29 20.48
N MET A 233 9.80 7.97 19.73
CA MET A 233 10.11 9.23 19.08
C MET A 233 8.85 10.11 19.07
N GLY A 234 8.71 11.01 20.04
CA GLY A 234 7.61 11.98 20.06
C GLY A 234 7.68 12.95 18.87
N TRP A 235 6.57 13.69 18.58
CA TRP A 235 6.54 14.60 17.45
C TRP A 235 7.65 15.67 17.47
N LYS A 236 8.03 16.16 18.66
CA LYS A 236 9.15 17.11 18.81
C LYS A 236 10.49 16.51 18.41
N GLU A 237 10.71 15.24 18.75
CA GLU A 237 11.93 14.51 18.42
C GLU A 237 12.00 14.24 16.92
N GLN A 238 10.90 13.75 16.31
CA GLN A 238 10.84 13.50 14.88
C GLN A 238 11.02 14.80 14.09
N GLN A 239 10.36 15.89 14.51
CA GLN A 239 10.54 17.22 13.93
C GLN A 239 12.01 17.67 14.00
N ALA A 240 12.63 17.57 15.18
CA ALA A 240 14.02 17.98 15.41
C ALA A 240 15.00 17.14 14.57
N PHE A 241 14.86 15.81 14.59
CA PHE A 241 15.71 14.89 13.83
C PHE A 241 15.66 15.18 12.33
N VAL A 242 14.44 15.29 11.77
CA VAL A 242 14.30 15.53 10.33
C VAL A 242 14.78 16.93 9.94
N LYS A 243 14.45 17.96 10.73
CA LYS A 243 14.86 19.34 10.46
C LYS A 243 16.37 19.52 10.51
N GLN A 244 17.01 18.95 11.57
CA GLN A 244 18.43 19.21 11.87
C GLN A 244 19.37 18.29 11.09
N ALA A 245 18.97 17.05 10.81
CA ALA A 245 19.86 16.04 10.24
C ALA A 245 19.32 15.33 9.00
N LEU A 246 18.18 14.62 9.05
CA LEU A 246 17.76 13.74 7.97
C LEU A 246 17.45 14.50 6.66
N GLY A 247 16.68 15.58 6.74
CA GLY A 247 16.35 16.41 5.58
C GLY A 247 17.59 17.07 4.94
N PRO A 248 18.48 17.72 5.72
CA PRO A 248 19.76 18.21 5.22
C PRO A 248 20.65 17.13 4.61
N ALA A 249 20.71 15.91 5.23
CA ALA A 249 21.51 14.80 4.70
C ALA A 249 21.00 14.33 3.34
N PHE A 250 19.68 14.19 3.14
CA PHE A 250 19.10 13.83 1.85
C PHE A 250 19.40 14.88 0.77
N ARG A 251 19.30 16.17 1.09
CA ARG A 251 19.69 17.24 0.16
C ARG A 251 21.16 17.18 -0.21
N LYS A 252 22.04 16.99 0.77
CA LYS A 252 23.49 16.89 0.56
C LYS A 252 23.87 15.70 -0.31
N ALA A 253 23.14 14.60 -0.18
CA ALA A 253 23.34 13.37 -0.94
C ALA A 253 22.59 13.34 -2.29
N ASP A 254 21.88 14.43 -2.66
CA ASP A 254 21.03 14.54 -3.85
C ASP A 254 20.01 13.40 -3.98
N LEU A 255 19.37 13.03 -2.87
CA LEU A 255 18.37 11.99 -2.82
C LEU A 255 16.96 12.56 -2.99
N ALA A 256 16.28 12.18 -4.08
CA ALA A 256 14.88 12.52 -4.35
C ALA A 256 13.91 11.53 -3.65
N VAL A 257 14.19 11.19 -2.37
CA VAL A 257 13.40 10.27 -1.56
C VAL A 257 12.50 11.06 -0.64
N LYS A 258 11.19 10.77 -0.65
CA LYS A 258 10.20 11.43 0.21
C LYS A 258 10.36 10.99 1.66
N ILE A 259 10.01 11.88 2.60
CA ILE A 259 9.92 11.58 4.03
C ILE A 259 8.46 11.76 4.45
N TYR A 260 7.86 10.71 5.03
CA TYR A 260 6.53 10.78 5.63
C TYR A 260 6.65 10.77 7.16
N ALA A 261 5.94 11.69 7.80
CA ALA A 261 5.89 11.78 9.26
C ALA A 261 5.04 10.66 9.87
N PHE A 262 5.18 10.48 11.16
CA PHE A 262 4.34 9.65 12.03
C PHE A 262 4.53 8.15 11.80
N ASP A 263 3.74 7.52 10.91
CA ASP A 263 3.77 6.07 10.64
C ASP A 263 3.22 5.25 11.83
N HIS A 264 2.01 5.61 12.30
CA HIS A 264 1.35 5.02 13.46
C HIS A 264 -0.18 5.09 13.35
N ASN A 265 -0.87 4.59 14.37
CA ASN A 265 -2.33 4.50 14.47
C ASN A 265 -3.04 5.85 14.35
N TYR A 266 -4.24 5.84 13.76
CA TYR A 266 -5.13 6.99 13.79
C TYR A 266 -5.40 7.44 15.23
N ASN A 267 -5.57 8.75 15.45
CA ASN A 267 -6.01 9.34 16.72
C ASN A 267 -5.38 8.66 17.94
N TYR A 268 -4.04 8.66 18.03
CA TYR A 268 -3.34 7.98 19.12
C TYR A 268 -3.68 8.62 20.48
N ASP A 269 -4.68 8.05 21.16
CA ASP A 269 -5.33 8.64 22.33
C ASP A 269 -4.59 8.43 23.65
N ASN A 270 -3.67 7.44 23.72
CA ASN A 270 -2.97 7.10 24.94
C ASN A 270 -1.96 8.18 25.42
N MET A 271 -1.62 9.11 24.53
CA MET A 271 -0.70 10.22 24.79
C MET A 271 -1.29 11.53 24.25
N PRO A 272 -2.07 12.26 25.05
CA PRO A 272 -2.82 13.45 24.57
C PRO A 272 -1.98 14.55 23.94
N ASP A 273 -0.72 14.70 24.39
CA ASP A 273 0.26 15.64 23.85
C ASP A 273 0.85 15.22 22.50
N GLN A 274 0.58 13.99 22.05
CA GLN A 274 1.01 13.45 20.76
C GLN A 274 -0.14 13.38 19.73
N ARG A 275 -1.35 13.79 20.08
CA ARG A 275 -2.47 13.87 19.14
C ARG A 275 -2.14 14.82 18.00
N GLN A 276 -2.68 14.53 16.80
CA GLN A 276 -2.41 15.34 15.61
C GLN A 276 -0.90 15.51 15.32
N TYR A 277 -0.15 14.49 15.63
CA TYR A 277 1.31 14.43 15.53
C TYR A 277 1.89 15.10 14.27
N PRO A 278 1.38 14.83 13.03
CA PRO A 278 1.90 15.50 11.83
C PRO A 278 1.64 17.00 11.82
N LEU A 279 0.49 17.47 12.33
CA LEU A 279 0.18 18.91 12.33
C LEU A 279 1.15 19.69 13.21
N HIS A 280 1.50 19.15 14.39
CA HIS A 280 2.52 19.76 15.25
C HIS A 280 3.90 19.84 14.56
N ILE A 281 4.26 18.84 13.75
CA ILE A 281 5.48 18.90 12.95
C ILE A 281 5.39 20.02 11.91
N TYR A 282 4.23 20.20 11.27
CA TYR A 282 4.03 21.17 10.19
C TYR A 282 3.92 22.62 10.68
N GLU A 283 3.67 22.87 11.97
CA GLU A 283 3.73 24.20 12.57
C GLU A 283 5.11 24.85 12.42
N ASP A 284 6.19 24.07 12.34
CA ASP A 284 7.53 24.55 12.01
C ASP A 284 7.78 24.46 10.49
N ALA A 285 7.70 25.59 9.78
CA ALA A 285 7.88 25.64 8.33
C ALA A 285 9.23 25.12 7.87
N ASP A 286 10.29 25.26 8.69
CA ASP A 286 11.63 24.75 8.38
C ASP A 286 11.71 23.23 8.49
N ALA A 287 10.91 22.61 9.35
CA ALA A 287 10.75 21.16 9.40
C ALA A 287 9.79 20.68 8.30
N ALA A 288 8.63 21.33 8.17
CA ALA A 288 7.55 20.95 7.25
C ALA A 288 8.02 20.78 5.79
N ARG A 289 8.98 21.62 5.35
CA ARG A 289 9.53 21.57 3.99
C ARG A 289 10.25 20.26 3.63
N PHE A 290 10.65 19.45 4.62
CA PHE A 290 11.30 18.16 4.41
C PHE A 290 10.32 17.00 4.33
N PHE A 291 9.11 17.18 4.87
CA PHE A 291 8.10 16.15 4.87
C PHE A 291 7.17 16.27 3.65
N ALA A 292 7.05 15.18 2.89
CA ALA A 292 6.05 15.07 1.82
C ALA A 292 4.64 14.97 2.40
N GLY A 293 4.49 14.33 3.56
CA GLY A 293 3.21 14.09 4.19
C GLY A 293 3.31 13.22 5.44
N ALA A 294 2.27 12.42 5.71
CA ALA A 294 2.19 11.53 6.86
C ALA A 294 1.73 10.13 6.49
N ALA A 295 2.19 9.14 7.26
CA ALA A 295 1.83 7.73 7.14
C ALA A 295 1.00 7.26 8.34
N TYR A 296 0.05 6.32 8.10
CA TYR A 296 -0.91 5.88 9.10
C TYR A 296 -1.09 4.37 9.13
N HIS A 297 -1.42 3.85 10.33
CA HIS A 297 -1.80 2.47 10.63
C HIS A 297 -3.24 2.38 11.14
N ASN A 298 -3.83 1.18 11.17
CA ASN A 298 -5.22 0.94 11.57
C ASN A 298 -5.36 -0.06 12.74
N TYR A 299 -4.54 0.08 13.78
CA TYR A 299 -4.71 -0.72 15.00
C TYR A 299 -5.47 0.02 16.10
N GLY A 300 -5.80 1.28 15.89
CA GLY A 300 -6.57 2.11 16.81
C GLY A 300 -6.98 3.44 16.19
N GLY A 301 -7.98 4.09 16.80
CA GLY A 301 -8.51 5.36 16.35
C GLY A 301 -9.52 5.24 15.19
N SER A 302 -9.62 6.27 14.39
CA SER A 302 -10.59 6.38 13.29
C SER A 302 -9.96 7.01 12.04
N PRO A 303 -10.29 6.53 10.83
CA PRO A 303 -9.89 7.16 9.57
C PRO A 303 -10.31 8.64 9.41
N SER A 304 -11.20 9.15 10.28
CA SER A 304 -11.54 10.58 10.32
C SER A 304 -10.34 11.50 10.56
N GLU A 305 -9.28 10.99 11.17
CA GLU A 305 -7.99 11.68 11.30
C GLU A 305 -7.43 12.12 9.94
N LEU A 306 -7.51 11.27 8.93
CA LEU A 306 -7.03 11.57 7.58
C LEU A 306 -7.71 12.82 7.01
N LEU A 307 -9.02 12.95 7.21
CA LEU A 307 -9.80 14.11 6.74
C LEU A 307 -9.40 15.37 7.50
N LEU A 308 -9.11 15.26 8.80
CA LEU A 308 -8.61 16.37 9.60
C LEU A 308 -7.26 16.87 9.09
N ILE A 309 -6.29 15.93 8.93
CA ILE A 309 -4.94 16.28 8.45
C ILE A 309 -5.00 16.91 7.06
N GLN A 310 -5.77 16.31 6.14
CA GLN A 310 -5.92 16.85 4.79
C GLN A 310 -6.53 18.26 4.77
N ARG A 311 -7.51 18.53 5.63
CA ARG A 311 -8.14 19.84 5.73
C ARG A 311 -7.17 20.90 6.25
N GLU A 312 -6.39 20.58 7.29
CA GLU A 312 -5.46 21.50 7.95
C GLU A 312 -4.13 21.65 7.20
N ALA A 313 -3.73 20.64 6.42
CA ALA A 313 -2.48 20.62 5.65
C ALA A 313 -2.73 20.04 4.22
N PRO A 314 -3.49 20.74 3.36
CA PRO A 314 -3.95 20.21 2.07
C PRO A 314 -2.84 20.02 1.04
N ASP A 315 -1.66 20.59 1.26
CA ASP A 315 -0.45 20.42 0.45
C ASP A 315 0.36 19.16 0.85
N LYS A 316 -0.03 18.49 1.93
CA LYS A 316 0.64 17.30 2.43
C LYS A 316 -0.04 16.02 1.97
N GLU A 317 0.79 15.07 1.55
CA GLU A 317 0.34 13.75 1.10
C GLU A 317 -0.03 12.87 2.31
N LEU A 318 -0.95 11.93 2.08
CA LEU A 318 -1.29 10.89 3.05
C LEU A 318 -1.05 9.52 2.44
N VAL A 319 -0.55 8.59 3.25
CA VAL A 319 -0.37 7.20 2.86
C VAL A 319 -0.81 6.28 4.02
N PHE A 320 -1.45 5.18 3.68
CA PHE A 320 -1.74 4.13 4.63
C PHE A 320 -0.63 3.08 4.54
N SER A 321 0.16 2.91 5.59
CA SER A 321 1.43 2.18 5.54
C SER A 321 1.41 0.82 6.22
N GLU A 322 0.39 0.53 7.08
CA GLU A 322 0.34 -0.78 7.74
C GLU A 322 -1.04 -1.14 8.30
N ALA A 323 -1.44 -2.39 8.09
CA ALA A 323 -2.43 -3.12 8.87
C ALA A 323 -2.12 -4.61 8.78
N SER A 324 -2.34 -5.35 9.87
CA SER A 324 -2.18 -6.80 9.95
C SER A 324 -3.53 -7.50 10.13
N ILE A 325 -3.59 -8.72 9.63
CA ILE A 325 -4.60 -9.70 10.00
C ILE A 325 -3.97 -10.79 10.87
N GLY A 326 -4.79 -11.43 11.68
CA GLY A 326 -4.32 -12.49 12.57
C GLY A 326 -5.48 -13.18 13.28
N THR A 327 -5.17 -13.91 14.34
CA THR A 327 -6.18 -14.63 15.10
C THR A 327 -7.23 -13.72 15.74
N TRP A 328 -6.89 -12.45 16.00
CA TRP A 328 -7.78 -11.47 16.67
C TRP A 328 -8.89 -10.92 15.76
N ASN A 329 -8.67 -10.81 14.45
CA ASN A 329 -9.63 -10.28 13.48
C ASN A 329 -10.05 -11.29 12.42
N ASN A 330 -9.48 -12.51 12.50
CA ASN A 330 -9.82 -13.67 11.68
C ASN A 330 -9.76 -13.44 10.16
N GLY A 331 -8.68 -12.82 9.68
CA GLY A 331 -8.50 -12.48 8.25
C GLY A 331 -8.49 -13.67 7.27
N ARG A 332 -8.39 -14.90 7.77
CA ARG A 332 -8.56 -16.13 6.99
C ARG A 332 -10.02 -16.46 6.67
N ASP A 333 -10.94 -15.95 7.51
CA ASP A 333 -12.40 -16.13 7.37
C ASP A 333 -12.97 -14.95 6.59
N LEU A 334 -13.20 -15.12 5.29
CA LEU A 334 -13.69 -14.04 4.43
C LEU A 334 -15.10 -13.59 4.79
N GLU A 335 -15.94 -14.44 5.38
CA GLU A 335 -17.29 -14.04 5.79
C GLU A 335 -17.25 -12.90 6.82
N LYS A 336 -16.24 -12.90 7.69
CA LYS A 336 -16.06 -11.89 8.74
C LYS A 336 -15.18 -10.72 8.31
N SER A 337 -14.27 -10.94 7.38
CA SER A 337 -13.15 -10.01 7.13
C SER A 337 -13.16 -9.35 5.77
N LEU A 338 -13.65 -9.99 4.70
CA LEU A 338 -13.50 -9.48 3.34
C LEU A 338 -14.02 -8.04 3.18
N LEU A 339 -15.31 -7.83 3.45
CA LEU A 339 -15.93 -6.51 3.23
C LEU A 339 -15.35 -5.46 4.18
N ARG A 340 -15.15 -5.83 5.45
CA ARG A 340 -14.52 -4.95 6.43
C ARG A 340 -13.14 -4.46 5.95
N ASP A 341 -12.29 -5.36 5.49
CA ASP A 341 -10.92 -5.03 5.14
C ASP A 341 -10.85 -4.24 3.82
N VAL A 342 -11.66 -4.59 2.82
CA VAL A 342 -11.79 -3.78 1.60
C VAL A 342 -12.27 -2.36 1.91
N GLU A 343 -13.27 -2.24 2.77
CA GLU A 343 -13.83 -0.93 3.12
C GLU A 343 -12.89 -0.09 3.97
N GLN A 344 -12.24 -0.68 4.98
CA GLN A 344 -11.37 0.06 5.88
C GLN A 344 -10.00 0.37 5.29
N LEU A 345 -9.40 -0.58 4.58
CA LEU A 345 -8.01 -0.48 4.10
C LEU A 345 -7.92 0.00 2.65
N GLY A 346 -8.94 -0.27 1.85
CA GLY A 346 -9.02 0.19 0.46
C GLY A 346 -9.83 1.48 0.33
N LEU A 347 -11.16 1.38 0.55
CA LEU A 347 -12.09 2.47 0.22
C LEU A 347 -11.99 3.65 1.19
N ALA A 348 -11.95 3.41 2.51
CA ALA A 348 -11.89 4.48 3.50
C ALA A 348 -10.57 5.25 3.42
N THR A 349 -9.45 4.56 3.17
CA THR A 349 -8.14 5.20 3.04
C THR A 349 -8.10 6.13 1.82
N VAL A 350 -8.52 5.66 0.63
CA VAL A 350 -8.50 6.52 -0.56
C VAL A 350 -9.55 7.62 -0.49
N ASN A 351 -10.74 7.36 0.06
CA ASN A 351 -11.74 8.40 0.31
C ASN A 351 -11.27 9.40 1.40
N GLY A 352 -10.38 8.95 2.29
CA GLY A 352 -9.64 9.75 3.27
C GLY A 352 -8.37 10.40 2.72
N TRP A 353 -8.20 10.52 1.39
CA TRP A 353 -7.08 11.18 0.71
C TRP A 353 -5.75 10.43 0.71
N CYS A 354 -5.67 9.19 1.20
CA CYS A 354 -4.46 8.41 1.04
C CYS A 354 -4.14 8.17 -0.45
N ARG A 355 -2.88 8.33 -0.80
CA ARG A 355 -2.34 8.07 -2.15
C ARG A 355 -2.10 6.58 -2.40
N GLY A 356 -2.18 5.76 -1.37
CA GLY A 356 -2.02 4.31 -1.46
C GLY A 356 -2.21 3.64 -0.12
N SER A 357 -2.29 2.31 -0.18
CA SER A 357 -2.40 1.45 0.99
C SER A 357 -1.43 0.29 0.91
N ILE A 358 -0.71 0.07 2.00
CA ILE A 358 0.19 -1.06 2.17
C ILE A 358 -0.26 -1.83 3.41
N VAL A 359 -0.43 -3.15 3.28
CA VAL A 359 -0.74 -4.03 4.41
C VAL A 359 0.49 -4.84 4.82
N TRP A 360 0.48 -5.44 6.01
CA TRP A 360 1.66 -6.06 6.59
C TRP A 360 1.80 -7.52 6.19
N ASN A 361 3.05 -7.95 5.91
CA ASN A 361 3.49 -9.27 5.47
C ASN A 361 2.78 -9.82 4.23
N LEU A 362 3.36 -9.63 3.05
CA LEU A 362 2.82 -10.24 1.82
C LEU A 362 2.62 -11.75 1.98
N MET A 363 3.58 -12.46 2.57
CA MET A 363 3.53 -13.90 2.72
C MET A 363 4.10 -14.33 4.08
N LEU A 364 3.32 -15.13 4.81
CA LEU A 364 3.79 -15.94 5.93
C LEU A 364 3.46 -17.40 5.64
N ASP A 365 4.09 -18.35 6.38
CA ASP A 365 3.70 -19.73 6.27
C ASP A 365 2.38 -20.03 7.02
N ASN A 366 1.82 -21.20 6.81
CA ASN A 366 0.57 -21.64 7.46
C ASN A 366 0.69 -21.75 8.99
N ASP A 367 1.90 -21.80 9.55
CA ASP A 367 2.20 -21.71 10.97
C ASP A 367 2.47 -20.27 11.45
N ARG A 368 2.27 -19.29 10.57
CA ARG A 368 2.44 -17.84 10.82
C ARG A 368 3.89 -17.38 10.92
N GLY A 369 4.79 -18.13 10.31
CA GLY A 369 6.23 -17.89 10.35
C GLY A 369 6.85 -17.54 8.99
N PRO A 370 8.18 -17.52 8.99
CA PRO A 370 9.03 -17.54 10.19
C PRO A 370 8.87 -16.25 11.01
N HIS A 371 9.00 -16.37 12.31
CA HIS A 371 9.15 -15.23 13.21
C HIS A 371 10.24 -15.57 14.23
N ARG A 372 10.92 -14.57 14.75
CA ARG A 372 12.08 -14.79 15.63
C ARG A 372 11.74 -15.15 17.09
N GLY A 373 10.47 -15.43 17.42
CA GLY A 373 10.05 -15.83 18.74
C GLY A 373 9.63 -14.65 19.62
N GLU A 374 10.30 -14.40 20.74
CA GLU A 374 9.94 -13.35 21.67
C GLU A 374 9.95 -11.95 21.02
N GLY A 375 8.90 -11.18 21.25
CA GLY A 375 8.72 -9.83 20.68
C GLY A 375 8.21 -9.78 19.24
N ALA A 376 8.08 -10.94 18.55
CA ALA A 376 7.43 -11.02 17.24
C ALA A 376 5.93 -11.35 17.37
N CYS A 377 5.16 -11.05 16.32
CA CYS A 377 3.74 -11.37 16.29
C CYS A 377 3.50 -12.86 15.98
N ALA A 378 3.36 -13.70 16.99
CA ALA A 378 3.08 -15.13 16.81
C ALA A 378 1.63 -15.44 16.35
N THR A 379 0.77 -14.42 16.24
CA THR A 379 -0.65 -14.55 15.91
C THR A 379 -1.04 -13.88 14.59
N CYS A 380 -0.10 -13.23 13.92
CA CYS A 380 -0.31 -12.59 12.61
C CYS A 380 -0.45 -13.62 11.48
N TYR A 381 -1.29 -13.31 10.47
CA TYR A 381 -1.37 -14.02 9.20
C TYR A 381 -0.71 -13.20 8.08
N GLY A 382 -0.23 -13.88 7.05
CA GLY A 382 0.18 -13.20 5.81
C GLY A 382 -1.02 -12.67 5.04
N VAL A 383 -0.76 -11.78 4.10
CA VAL A 383 -1.72 -11.43 3.03
C VAL A 383 -2.08 -12.69 2.25
N VAL A 384 -1.09 -13.55 2.06
CA VAL A 384 -1.26 -14.94 1.67
C VAL A 384 -0.51 -15.85 2.66
N ASP A 385 -1.02 -17.06 2.86
CA ASP A 385 -0.32 -18.11 3.58
C ASP A 385 0.27 -19.10 2.57
N ILE A 386 1.55 -19.48 2.74
CA ILE A 386 2.22 -20.55 1.99
C ILE A 386 2.26 -21.80 2.85
N ASP A 387 1.93 -22.97 2.27
CA ASP A 387 2.10 -24.24 2.96
C ASP A 387 3.59 -24.56 3.11
N ASN A 388 4.07 -24.63 4.35
CA ASN A 388 5.50 -24.87 4.65
C ASN A 388 5.95 -26.33 4.48
N THR A 389 5.05 -27.21 4.04
CA THR A 389 5.41 -28.59 3.69
C THR A 389 5.80 -28.73 2.22
N ASP A 390 5.24 -27.89 1.33
CA ASP A 390 5.48 -27.98 -0.11
C ASP A 390 6.03 -26.69 -0.74
N TYR A 391 5.86 -25.54 -0.08
CA TYR A 391 6.20 -24.20 -0.57
C TYR A 391 5.64 -23.87 -1.98
N THR A 392 4.47 -24.46 -2.32
CA THR A 392 3.77 -24.23 -3.58
C THR A 392 2.30 -23.90 -3.41
N THR A 393 1.67 -24.43 -2.38
CA THR A 393 0.25 -24.21 -2.09
C THR A 393 0.06 -22.89 -1.37
N ILE A 394 -0.68 -21.96 -2.01
CA ILE A 394 -0.93 -20.61 -1.50
C ILE A 394 -2.41 -20.44 -1.20
N THR A 395 -2.72 -19.92 0.00
CA THR A 395 -4.06 -19.50 0.40
C THR A 395 -4.13 -17.99 0.53
N ARG A 396 -5.06 -17.33 -0.17
CA ARG A 396 -5.28 -15.88 -0.12
C ARG A 396 -6.17 -15.53 1.07
N ASN A 397 -5.79 -14.50 1.81
CA ASN A 397 -6.52 -13.97 2.94
C ASN A 397 -7.22 -12.64 2.59
N SER A 398 -8.03 -12.08 3.48
CA SER A 398 -8.84 -10.88 3.20
C SER A 398 -8.03 -9.68 2.72
N HIS A 399 -6.83 -9.45 3.24
CA HIS A 399 -5.95 -8.37 2.83
C HIS A 399 -5.47 -8.50 1.37
N PHE A 400 -5.31 -9.75 0.86
CA PHE A 400 -5.00 -9.96 -0.55
C PHE A 400 -6.10 -9.37 -1.44
N TYR A 401 -7.34 -9.72 -1.15
CA TYR A 401 -8.48 -9.25 -1.93
C TYR A 401 -8.68 -7.74 -1.80
N ALA A 402 -8.47 -7.17 -0.60
CA ALA A 402 -8.55 -5.73 -0.39
C ALA A 402 -7.57 -4.99 -1.33
N MET A 403 -6.31 -5.41 -1.36
CA MET A 403 -5.30 -4.77 -2.21
C MET A 403 -5.50 -5.09 -3.69
N ALA A 404 -5.87 -6.32 -4.05
CA ALA A 404 -6.08 -6.73 -5.44
C ALA A 404 -7.24 -5.96 -6.09
N HIS A 405 -8.39 -5.84 -5.41
CA HIS A 405 -9.53 -5.07 -5.92
C HIS A 405 -9.20 -3.59 -6.15
N MET A 406 -8.42 -2.99 -5.26
CA MET A 406 -7.98 -1.61 -5.43
C MET A 406 -6.98 -1.46 -6.59
N SER A 407 -6.00 -2.37 -6.69
CA SER A 407 -4.93 -2.31 -7.70
C SER A 407 -5.44 -2.53 -9.13
N VAL A 408 -6.42 -3.42 -9.34
CA VAL A 408 -6.98 -3.64 -10.70
C VAL A 408 -7.81 -2.44 -11.17
N ALA A 409 -8.40 -1.67 -10.26
CA ALA A 409 -9.20 -0.48 -10.58
C ALA A 409 -8.37 0.79 -10.71
N ALA A 410 -7.34 0.96 -9.87
CA ALA A 410 -6.53 2.18 -9.80
C ALA A 410 -5.05 1.88 -9.98
N LYS A 411 -4.52 2.22 -11.14
CA LYS A 411 -3.10 2.07 -11.48
C LYS A 411 -2.26 3.20 -10.85
N PRO A 412 -0.94 3.01 -10.63
CA PRO A 412 -0.06 4.11 -10.26
C PRO A 412 -0.22 5.32 -11.20
N GLY A 413 -0.36 6.51 -10.62
CA GLY A 413 -0.66 7.74 -11.37
C GLY A 413 -2.14 7.97 -11.70
N ALA A 414 -3.05 7.07 -11.29
CA ALA A 414 -4.50 7.33 -11.35
C ALA A 414 -4.88 8.48 -10.42
N TYR A 415 -5.95 9.18 -10.75
CA TYR A 415 -6.59 10.14 -9.83
C TYR A 415 -7.89 9.57 -9.31
N ARG A 416 -8.11 9.65 -8.00
CA ARG A 416 -9.45 9.46 -7.47
C ARG A 416 -10.36 10.57 -8.02
N ILE A 417 -11.58 10.22 -8.44
CA ILE A 417 -12.56 11.15 -9.02
C ILE A 417 -13.86 11.14 -8.22
N ALA A 418 -14.66 12.20 -8.38
CA ALA A 418 -15.86 12.37 -7.60
C ALA A 418 -16.94 11.32 -7.93
N THR A 419 -17.63 10.89 -6.88
CA THR A 419 -18.84 10.07 -6.92
C THR A 419 -19.97 10.80 -6.22
N ASN A 420 -21.14 10.16 -6.01
CA ASN A 420 -22.25 10.73 -5.24
C ASN A 420 -21.75 11.31 -3.90
N GLU A 421 -22.30 12.44 -3.47
CA GLU A 421 -22.03 13.00 -2.14
C GLU A 421 -22.50 12.05 -1.02
N GLU A 422 -23.70 11.49 -1.19
CA GLU A 422 -24.23 10.43 -0.33
C GLU A 422 -24.10 9.08 -1.02
N ALA A 423 -23.49 8.12 -0.35
CA ALA A 423 -23.33 6.77 -0.89
C ALA A 423 -24.71 6.09 -1.08
N VAL A 424 -24.83 5.27 -2.10
CA VAL A 424 -25.98 4.37 -2.28
C VAL A 424 -26.06 3.44 -1.07
N ASP A 425 -27.27 3.30 -0.51
CA ASP A 425 -27.47 2.49 0.70
C ASP A 425 -26.94 1.06 0.56
N GLY A 426 -26.25 0.59 1.60
CA GLY A 426 -25.61 -0.74 1.62
C GLY A 426 -24.36 -0.88 0.77
N LEU A 427 -23.92 0.17 0.08
CA LEU A 427 -22.74 0.17 -0.78
C LEU A 427 -21.64 1.10 -0.24
N ALA A 428 -20.39 0.70 -0.45
CA ALA A 428 -19.22 1.56 -0.33
C ALA A 428 -18.42 1.48 -1.62
N TYR A 429 -17.91 2.61 -2.11
CA TYR A 429 -17.22 2.65 -3.41
C TYR A 429 -16.22 3.79 -3.53
N ALA A 430 -15.31 3.65 -4.51
CA ALA A 430 -14.40 4.69 -4.98
C ALA A 430 -14.18 4.55 -6.49
N ALA A 431 -14.08 5.69 -7.18
CA ALA A 431 -13.86 5.74 -8.63
C ALA A 431 -12.55 6.44 -8.98
N PHE A 432 -11.96 6.02 -10.11
CA PHE A 432 -10.64 6.46 -10.55
C PHE A 432 -10.62 6.75 -12.05
N ILE A 433 -9.74 7.66 -12.45
CA ILE A 433 -9.32 7.82 -13.84
C ILE A 433 -7.83 7.46 -13.93
N ASN A 434 -7.51 6.47 -14.76
CA ASN A 434 -6.16 5.96 -14.92
C ASN A 434 -5.34 6.79 -15.93
N PRO A 435 -3.99 6.70 -15.91
CA PRO A 435 -3.13 7.44 -16.84
C PRO A 435 -3.40 7.13 -18.32
N ASP A 436 -3.87 5.93 -18.64
CA ASP A 436 -4.23 5.50 -20.00
C ASP A 436 -5.64 5.97 -20.44
N GLY A 437 -6.31 6.77 -19.61
CA GLY A 437 -7.66 7.28 -19.84
C GLY A 437 -8.77 6.27 -19.53
N SER A 438 -8.45 5.08 -19.04
CA SER A 438 -9.46 4.15 -18.54
C SER A 438 -10.02 4.60 -17.19
N TYR A 439 -11.22 4.17 -16.88
CA TYR A 439 -11.87 4.39 -15.59
C TYR A 439 -11.84 3.10 -14.77
N GLY A 440 -11.73 3.26 -13.45
CA GLY A 440 -11.84 2.18 -12.49
C GLY A 440 -12.92 2.50 -11.44
N LEU A 441 -13.60 1.48 -10.97
CA LEU A 441 -14.59 1.58 -9.89
C LEU A 441 -14.49 0.33 -9.01
N VAL A 442 -14.37 0.51 -7.72
CA VAL A 442 -14.47 -0.56 -6.72
C VAL A 442 -15.74 -0.36 -5.95
N VAL A 443 -16.55 -1.42 -5.83
CA VAL A 443 -17.82 -1.42 -5.09
C VAL A 443 -17.83 -2.59 -4.11
N SER A 444 -18.06 -2.29 -2.83
CA SER A 444 -18.40 -3.26 -1.78
C SER A 444 -19.91 -3.29 -1.59
N ASN A 445 -20.53 -4.46 -1.72
CA ASN A 445 -21.95 -4.69 -1.48
C ASN A 445 -22.13 -5.49 -0.18
N ARG A 446 -22.66 -4.84 0.86
CA ARG A 446 -22.92 -5.49 2.17
C ARG A 446 -24.22 -6.28 2.19
N GLY A 447 -25.13 -6.02 1.24
CA GLY A 447 -26.48 -6.55 1.17
C GLY A 447 -26.62 -7.79 0.29
N GLU A 448 -27.88 -8.04 -0.07
CA GLU A 448 -28.25 -9.04 -1.08
C GLU A 448 -27.75 -8.67 -2.47
N ALA A 449 -27.82 -9.63 -3.39
CA ALA A 449 -27.47 -9.39 -4.80
C ALA A 449 -28.36 -8.30 -5.40
N GLN A 450 -27.76 -7.33 -6.06
CA GLN A 450 -28.49 -6.21 -6.65
C GLN A 450 -27.84 -5.70 -7.94
N GLN A 451 -28.62 -4.94 -8.70
CA GLN A 451 -28.14 -4.19 -9.87
C GLN A 451 -28.13 -2.69 -9.56
N VAL A 452 -27.13 -2.01 -10.10
CA VAL A 452 -26.94 -0.56 -9.90
C VAL A 452 -26.56 0.07 -11.24
N ASN A 453 -27.18 1.17 -11.60
CA ASN A 453 -26.73 1.97 -12.74
C ASN A 453 -25.41 2.66 -12.41
N ILE A 454 -24.49 2.65 -13.33
CA ILE A 454 -23.29 3.48 -13.28
C ILE A 454 -23.40 4.54 -14.36
N SER A 455 -23.30 5.81 -13.96
CA SER A 455 -23.19 6.92 -14.91
C SER A 455 -21.86 7.64 -14.81
N LEU A 456 -21.40 8.14 -15.94
CA LEU A 456 -20.16 8.90 -16.06
C LEU A 456 -20.45 10.25 -16.72
N ASN A 457 -20.21 11.35 -16.01
CA ASN A 457 -20.46 12.72 -16.48
C ASN A 457 -21.89 12.90 -17.02
N GLY A 458 -22.88 12.33 -16.31
CA GLY A 458 -24.31 12.41 -16.65
C GLY A 458 -24.77 11.46 -17.77
N ASN A 459 -23.90 10.61 -18.31
CA ASN A 459 -24.26 9.65 -19.34
C ASN A 459 -24.23 8.23 -18.75
N ALA A 460 -25.15 7.36 -19.23
CA ALA A 460 -25.15 5.94 -18.87
C ALA A 460 -23.83 5.29 -19.26
N ALA A 461 -23.13 4.70 -18.26
CA ALA A 461 -21.92 3.94 -18.49
C ALA A 461 -22.22 2.44 -18.64
N PHE A 462 -22.83 1.83 -17.64
CA PHE A 462 -23.25 0.41 -17.66
C PHE A 462 -24.15 0.09 -16.46
N VAL A 463 -24.73 -1.11 -16.46
CA VAL A 463 -25.41 -1.68 -15.28
C VAL A 463 -24.43 -2.62 -14.58
N ALA A 464 -24.10 -2.31 -13.32
CA ALA A 464 -23.28 -3.14 -12.47
C ALA A 464 -24.10 -4.26 -11.85
N GLU A 465 -23.61 -5.50 -11.97
CA GLU A 465 -24.13 -6.67 -11.25
C GLU A 465 -23.31 -6.82 -9.98
N LEU A 466 -23.95 -6.71 -8.82
CA LEU A 466 -23.32 -6.81 -7.51
C LEU A 466 -23.83 -8.06 -6.79
N PRO A 467 -23.03 -9.15 -6.70
CA PRO A 467 -23.40 -10.32 -5.90
C PRO A 467 -23.64 -9.97 -4.44
N ALA A 468 -24.37 -10.82 -3.72
CA ALA A 468 -24.58 -10.63 -2.30
C ALA A 468 -23.25 -10.72 -1.53
N LYS A 469 -23.06 -9.83 -0.55
CA LYS A 469 -21.87 -9.80 0.32
C LYS A 469 -20.56 -9.97 -0.47
N ALA A 470 -20.37 -9.12 -1.48
CA ALA A 470 -19.26 -9.23 -2.43
C ALA A 470 -18.59 -7.88 -2.69
N VAL A 471 -17.37 -7.96 -3.19
CA VAL A 471 -16.62 -6.83 -3.76
C VAL A 471 -16.51 -7.04 -5.25
N VAL A 472 -16.74 -5.98 -6.03
CA VAL A 472 -16.57 -5.99 -7.47
C VAL A 472 -15.75 -4.77 -7.90
N SER A 473 -14.71 -5.03 -8.68
CA SER A 473 -13.94 -3.98 -9.35
C SER A 473 -14.24 -3.98 -10.83
N TYR A 474 -14.48 -2.80 -11.39
CA TYR A 474 -14.79 -2.58 -12.81
C TYR A 474 -13.67 -1.75 -13.44
N SER A 475 -13.40 -2.03 -14.73
CA SER A 475 -12.49 -1.23 -15.57
C SER A 475 -13.06 -1.08 -16.98
N TRP A 476 -13.07 0.16 -17.51
CA TRP A 476 -13.57 0.46 -18.86
C TRP A 476 -12.91 1.71 -19.45
N LYS A 477 -13.05 1.89 -20.80
CA LYS A 477 -12.66 3.10 -21.53
C LYS A 477 -13.86 3.83 -22.09
#